data_eeba6567e0dc45501e9665cfad8f520a
#
_entry.id   eeba6567e0dc45501e9665cfad8f520a
#
_cell.length_a   1.000
_cell.length_b   1.000
_cell.length_c   1.000
_cell.angle_alpha   90.00
_cell.angle_beta   90.00
_cell.angle_gamma   90.00
#
_symmetry.space_group_name_H-M   'P 1'
#
loop_
_entity.id
_entity.type
_entity.pdbx_description
1 polymer ?
#
loop_
_entity_poly.entity_id
_entity_poly.type
_entity_poly.pdbx_seq_one_letter_code
_entity_poly.pdbx_strand_id
1 'polypeptide(L)'
;EDGSADLQYVLEVARTFGRNIKKYTILVTKSTVPVGTAKKVKAVIEEELTERGEQIDFEVASNPEFLKEGAAIKDFMSPDRVVVGVESDRAKKVMERLYRPFQMNNYRLYFMDIPSAEMTKYAANAMLATRISFMNDIANLCDLVGANVDMVRKGIGADTRIGSKFLYPGCGYGGSCFPKDVKALARTAREYGYTMGVIEAVEAVNERQKEIVVKKLQDKLGTLRGKTIALWGLAFKPETDDMREAPALVVIEKLLEAGASVKVYDPV
;
A
#
# COMPACT_ATOMS: atom_id res chain seq x y z
N GLU A 1 -1.69 16.47 -8.51
CA GLU A 1 -1.93 15.05 -8.80
C GLU A 1 -3.16 14.61 -8.01
N ASP A 2 -4.16 14.10 -8.70
CA ASP A 2 -5.52 13.93 -8.19
C ASP A 2 -5.77 12.58 -7.47
N GLY A 3 -4.73 11.78 -7.24
CA GLY A 3 -4.80 10.46 -6.58
C GLY A 3 -5.39 9.33 -7.44
N SER A 4 -5.59 9.56 -8.76
CA SER A 4 -6.04 8.50 -9.66
C SER A 4 -4.93 7.46 -9.89
N ALA A 5 -5.34 6.19 -10.01
CA ALA A 5 -4.43 5.16 -10.48
C ALA A 5 -4.28 5.27 -12.00
N ASP A 6 -3.04 5.39 -12.48
CA ASP A 6 -2.76 5.32 -13.91
C ASP A 6 -2.90 3.88 -14.40
N LEU A 7 -3.95 3.64 -15.20
CA LEU A 7 -4.23 2.34 -15.81
C LEU A 7 -3.68 2.20 -17.21
N GLN A 8 -3.03 3.22 -17.77
CA GLN A 8 -2.61 3.25 -19.17
C GLN A 8 -1.74 2.03 -19.51
N TYR A 9 -0.75 1.73 -18.68
CA TYR A 9 0.14 0.59 -18.90
C TYR A 9 -0.59 -0.77 -18.79
N VAL A 10 -1.53 -0.89 -17.85
CA VAL A 10 -2.32 -2.12 -17.67
C VAL A 10 -3.19 -2.38 -18.90
N LEU A 11 -3.84 -1.35 -19.43
CA LEU A 11 -4.70 -1.45 -20.60
C LEU A 11 -3.88 -1.68 -21.89
N GLU A 12 -2.66 -1.12 -21.99
CA GLU A 12 -1.77 -1.40 -23.12
C GLU A 12 -1.28 -2.85 -23.15
N VAL A 13 -0.98 -3.43 -21.98
CA VAL A 13 -0.71 -4.87 -21.86
C VAL A 13 -1.93 -5.69 -22.28
N ALA A 14 -3.14 -5.27 -21.91
CA ALA A 14 -4.38 -5.94 -22.31
C ALA A 14 -4.58 -5.91 -23.83
N ARG A 15 -4.33 -4.77 -24.50
CA ARG A 15 -4.33 -4.65 -25.96
C ARG A 15 -3.32 -5.58 -26.61
N THR A 16 -2.08 -5.53 -26.13
CA THR A 16 -1.01 -6.41 -26.64
C THR A 16 -1.37 -7.88 -26.47
N PHE A 17 -1.98 -8.24 -25.36
CA PHE A 17 -2.49 -9.60 -25.14
C PHE A 17 -3.58 -9.94 -26.16
N GLY A 18 -4.61 -9.10 -26.32
CA GLY A 18 -5.71 -9.29 -27.28
C GLY A 18 -5.23 -9.45 -28.72
N ARG A 19 -4.20 -8.67 -29.12
CA ARG A 19 -3.59 -8.78 -30.46
C ARG A 19 -2.85 -10.08 -30.71
N ASN A 20 -2.35 -10.75 -29.69
CA ASN A 20 -1.41 -11.86 -29.85
C ASN A 20 -1.93 -13.22 -29.38
N ILE A 21 -2.99 -13.29 -28.60
CA ILE A 21 -3.49 -14.56 -28.08
C ILE A 21 -3.98 -15.44 -29.23
N LYS A 22 -3.68 -16.77 -29.14
CA LYS A 22 -3.99 -17.78 -30.16
C LYS A 22 -4.76 -18.99 -29.62
N LYS A 23 -4.85 -19.12 -28.33
CA LYS A 23 -5.51 -20.22 -27.64
C LYS A 23 -5.99 -19.75 -26.27
N TYR A 24 -6.82 -20.55 -25.61
CA TYR A 24 -7.25 -20.27 -24.25
C TYR A 24 -6.07 -19.87 -23.34
N THR A 25 -6.18 -18.68 -22.77
CA THR A 25 -5.16 -18.11 -21.89
C THR A 25 -5.86 -17.30 -20.79
N ILE A 26 -5.29 -17.29 -19.59
CA ILE A 26 -5.75 -16.45 -18.49
C ILE A 26 -4.80 -15.27 -18.37
N LEU A 27 -5.32 -14.06 -18.50
CA LEU A 27 -4.57 -12.83 -18.18
C LEU A 27 -4.73 -12.51 -16.68
N VAL A 28 -3.63 -12.50 -15.96
CA VAL A 28 -3.62 -12.29 -14.50
C VAL A 28 -3.08 -10.91 -14.18
N THR A 29 -3.90 -10.05 -13.56
CA THR A 29 -3.46 -8.76 -13.03
C THR A 29 -2.87 -8.97 -11.64
N LYS A 30 -1.56 -8.74 -11.48
CA LYS A 30 -0.87 -8.79 -10.19
C LYS A 30 -0.66 -7.42 -9.56
N SER A 31 -0.62 -6.38 -10.35
CA SER A 31 -0.49 -5.00 -9.88
C SER A 31 -1.67 -4.59 -9.01
N THR A 32 -1.43 -3.68 -8.06
CA THR A 32 -2.50 -3.03 -7.29
C THR A 32 -3.25 -2.08 -8.20
N VAL A 33 -4.50 -2.37 -8.47
CA VAL A 33 -5.39 -1.64 -9.38
C VAL A 33 -6.74 -1.37 -8.73
N PRO A 34 -7.43 -0.27 -9.08
CA PRO A 34 -8.78 0.01 -8.57
C PRO A 34 -9.78 -1.09 -8.90
N VAL A 35 -10.78 -1.21 -8.05
CA VAL A 35 -11.91 -2.14 -8.28
C VAL A 35 -12.59 -1.84 -9.61
N GLY A 36 -12.84 -2.89 -10.39
CA GLY A 36 -13.40 -2.79 -11.74
C GLY A 36 -12.36 -2.71 -12.86
N THR A 37 -11.06 -2.74 -12.54
CA THR A 37 -10.00 -2.74 -13.56
C THR A 37 -10.03 -4.00 -14.41
N ALA A 38 -10.26 -5.17 -13.83
CA ALA A 38 -10.36 -6.42 -14.59
C ALA A 38 -11.49 -6.39 -15.63
N LYS A 39 -12.61 -5.72 -15.33
CA LYS A 39 -13.70 -5.52 -16.30
C LYS A 39 -13.24 -4.65 -17.49
N LYS A 40 -12.47 -3.60 -17.24
CA LYS A 40 -11.89 -2.76 -18.31
C LYS A 40 -10.88 -3.54 -19.15
N VAL A 41 -10.03 -4.33 -18.50
CA VAL A 41 -9.05 -5.22 -19.15
C VAL A 41 -9.75 -6.21 -20.06
N LYS A 42 -10.82 -6.85 -19.58
CA LYS A 42 -11.63 -7.81 -20.38
C LYS A 42 -12.23 -7.14 -21.60
N ALA A 43 -12.85 -5.97 -21.46
CA ALA A 43 -13.44 -5.23 -22.58
C ALA A 43 -12.41 -4.87 -23.66
N VAL A 44 -11.21 -4.43 -23.26
CA VAL A 44 -10.12 -4.12 -24.22
C VAL A 44 -9.66 -5.36 -24.98
N ILE A 45 -9.59 -6.52 -24.34
CA ILE A 45 -9.22 -7.77 -25.02
C ILE A 45 -10.31 -8.19 -26.00
N GLU A 46 -11.58 -8.10 -25.61
CA GLU A 46 -12.74 -8.41 -26.46
C GLU A 46 -12.79 -7.50 -27.69
N GLU A 47 -12.47 -6.22 -27.56
CA GLU A 47 -12.34 -5.26 -28.67
C GLU A 47 -11.26 -5.69 -29.66
N GLU A 48 -10.05 -5.98 -29.21
CA GLU A 48 -8.93 -6.41 -30.05
C GLU A 48 -9.21 -7.75 -30.78
N LEU A 49 -9.88 -8.69 -30.10
CA LEU A 49 -10.31 -9.96 -30.74
C LEU A 49 -11.35 -9.72 -31.80
N THR A 50 -12.30 -8.81 -31.57
CA THR A 50 -13.32 -8.42 -32.54
C THR A 50 -12.70 -7.78 -33.78
N GLU A 51 -11.74 -6.86 -33.60
CA GLU A 51 -11.00 -6.23 -34.72
C GLU A 51 -10.23 -7.25 -35.55
N ARG A 52 -9.71 -8.32 -34.92
CA ARG A 52 -9.04 -9.43 -35.61
C ARG A 52 -9.99 -10.42 -36.30
N GLY A 53 -11.29 -10.32 -36.04
CA GLY A 53 -12.27 -11.33 -36.51
C GLY A 53 -12.09 -12.70 -35.86
N GLU A 54 -11.49 -12.78 -34.67
CA GLU A 54 -11.16 -14.01 -33.95
C GLU A 54 -12.12 -14.25 -32.79
N GLN A 55 -12.46 -15.52 -32.56
CA GLN A 55 -13.22 -15.95 -31.38
C GLN A 55 -12.33 -16.89 -30.54
N ILE A 56 -11.52 -16.31 -29.67
CA ILE A 56 -10.63 -17.05 -28.81
C ILE A 56 -11.12 -16.93 -27.35
N ASP A 57 -11.32 -18.08 -26.73
CA ASP A 57 -11.71 -18.16 -25.34
C ASP A 57 -10.56 -17.68 -24.42
N PHE A 58 -10.84 -16.77 -23.50
CA PHE A 58 -9.89 -16.25 -22.53
C PHE A 58 -10.58 -15.90 -21.22
N GLU A 59 -9.80 -15.78 -20.18
CA GLU A 59 -10.28 -15.30 -18.88
C GLU A 59 -9.34 -14.23 -18.29
N VAL A 60 -9.89 -13.41 -17.40
CA VAL A 60 -9.14 -12.44 -16.61
C VAL A 60 -9.19 -12.89 -15.15
N ALA A 61 -8.08 -12.76 -14.46
CA ALA A 61 -8.01 -13.01 -13.02
C ALA A 61 -7.32 -11.84 -12.31
N SER A 62 -7.68 -11.59 -11.07
CA SER A 62 -7.00 -10.65 -10.18
C SER A 62 -6.22 -11.43 -9.13
N ASN A 63 -4.92 -11.17 -9.02
CA ASN A 63 -4.07 -11.83 -8.03
C ASN A 63 -3.14 -10.79 -7.40
N PRO A 64 -3.69 -9.92 -6.54
CA PRO A 64 -2.90 -8.88 -5.90
C PRO A 64 -1.74 -9.45 -5.09
N GLU A 65 -0.63 -8.76 -5.09
CA GLU A 65 0.55 -9.11 -4.30
C GLU A 65 0.50 -8.42 -2.92
N PHE A 66 1.10 -9.06 -1.91
CA PHE A 66 1.22 -8.55 -0.54
C PHE A 66 2.67 -8.59 -0.07
N LEU A 67 3.60 -8.35 -1.00
CA LEU A 67 5.03 -8.41 -0.75
C LEU A 67 5.48 -7.16 0.02
N LYS A 68 6.44 -7.35 0.91
CA LYS A 68 7.10 -6.26 1.62
C LYS A 68 8.40 -5.93 0.89
N GLU A 69 8.58 -4.68 0.55
CA GLU A 69 9.86 -4.17 0.07
C GLU A 69 10.98 -4.50 1.08
N GLY A 70 12.14 -4.94 0.59
CA GLY A 70 13.22 -5.49 1.42
C GLY A 70 13.06 -6.98 1.77
N ALA A 71 11.84 -7.57 1.65
CA ALA A 71 11.59 -8.98 1.97
C ALA A 71 10.76 -9.73 0.91
N ALA A 72 10.65 -9.18 -0.31
CA ALA A 72 9.72 -9.65 -1.34
C ALA A 72 9.93 -11.12 -1.75
N ILE A 73 11.17 -11.59 -1.87
CA ILE A 73 11.48 -12.98 -2.23
C ILE A 73 10.97 -13.93 -1.15
N LYS A 74 11.25 -13.64 0.12
CA LYS A 74 10.77 -14.45 1.26
C LYS A 74 9.26 -14.48 1.32
N ASP A 75 8.61 -13.34 1.17
CA ASP A 75 7.15 -13.22 1.20
C ASP A 75 6.49 -13.96 0.03
N PHE A 76 7.12 -13.98 -1.15
CA PHE A 76 6.61 -14.72 -2.31
C PHE A 76 6.77 -16.24 -2.14
N MET A 77 7.93 -16.69 -1.64
CA MET A 77 8.23 -18.11 -1.46
C MET A 77 7.49 -18.74 -0.27
N SER A 78 7.11 -17.94 0.73
CA SER A 78 6.35 -18.38 1.92
C SER A 78 5.31 -17.33 2.29
N PRO A 79 4.26 -17.16 1.47
CA PRO A 79 3.27 -16.11 1.66
C PRO A 79 2.40 -16.39 2.90
N ASP A 80 2.02 -15.34 3.62
CA ASP A 80 0.99 -15.42 4.67
C ASP A 80 -0.37 -15.78 4.08
N ARG A 81 -0.63 -15.33 2.85
CA ARG A 81 -1.82 -15.64 2.04
C ARG A 81 -1.59 -15.33 0.57
N VAL A 82 -2.31 -16.04 -0.26
CA VAL A 82 -2.46 -15.73 -1.69
C VAL A 82 -3.95 -15.50 -1.96
N VAL A 83 -4.29 -14.35 -2.53
CA VAL A 83 -5.65 -13.98 -2.90
C VAL A 83 -5.78 -14.06 -4.41
N VAL A 84 -6.82 -14.74 -4.89
CA VAL A 84 -7.09 -14.89 -6.31
C VAL A 84 -8.56 -14.66 -6.60
N GLY A 85 -8.84 -13.61 -7.37
CA GLY A 85 -10.15 -13.32 -7.93
C GLY A 85 -10.32 -14.00 -9.29
N VAL A 86 -11.34 -14.83 -9.43
CA VAL A 86 -11.66 -15.54 -10.67
C VAL A 86 -13.18 -15.61 -10.88
N GLU A 87 -13.61 -15.80 -12.14
CA GLU A 87 -15.03 -15.93 -12.51
C GLU A 87 -15.43 -17.38 -12.80
N SER A 88 -14.47 -18.30 -12.98
CA SER A 88 -14.78 -19.70 -13.36
C SER A 88 -13.99 -20.73 -12.57
N ASP A 89 -14.55 -21.95 -12.51
CA ASP A 89 -13.87 -23.13 -11.95
C ASP A 89 -12.64 -23.52 -12.80
N ARG A 90 -12.64 -23.23 -14.07
CA ARG A 90 -11.50 -23.50 -14.97
C ARG A 90 -10.32 -22.64 -14.59
N ALA A 91 -10.49 -21.31 -14.47
CA ALA A 91 -9.45 -20.40 -14.01
C ALA A 91 -8.99 -20.74 -12.61
N LYS A 92 -9.93 -21.05 -11.68
CA LYS A 92 -9.62 -21.47 -10.33
C LYS A 92 -8.66 -22.67 -10.30
N LYS A 93 -8.96 -23.74 -11.03
CA LYS A 93 -8.10 -24.95 -11.10
C LYS A 93 -6.71 -24.65 -11.65
N VAL A 94 -6.59 -23.76 -12.64
CA VAL A 94 -5.30 -23.36 -13.21
C VAL A 94 -4.49 -22.57 -12.17
N MET A 95 -5.09 -21.61 -11.51
CA MET A 95 -4.42 -20.80 -10.47
C MET A 95 -4.04 -21.65 -9.25
N GLU A 96 -4.89 -22.58 -8.84
CA GLU A 96 -4.58 -23.55 -7.76
C GLU A 96 -3.35 -24.39 -8.11
N ARG A 97 -3.30 -24.93 -9.33
CA ARG A 97 -2.13 -25.71 -9.80
C ARG A 97 -0.85 -24.85 -9.86
N LEU A 98 -0.96 -23.57 -10.27
CA LEU A 98 0.15 -22.63 -10.32
C LEU A 98 0.75 -22.37 -8.93
N TYR A 99 -0.10 -22.16 -7.93
CA TYR A 99 0.34 -21.83 -6.57
C TYR A 99 0.64 -23.04 -5.69
N ARG A 100 0.30 -24.23 -6.11
CA ARG A 100 0.51 -25.49 -5.34
C ARG A 100 1.94 -25.65 -4.81
N PRO A 101 3.02 -25.37 -5.57
CA PRO A 101 4.40 -25.51 -5.07
C PRO A 101 4.72 -24.60 -3.87
N PHE A 102 4.03 -23.48 -3.73
CA PHE A 102 4.23 -22.48 -2.66
C PHE A 102 3.38 -22.75 -1.41
N GLN A 103 2.59 -23.82 -1.40
CA GLN A 103 1.59 -24.13 -0.36
C GLN A 103 1.96 -25.37 0.48
N MET A 104 3.22 -25.80 0.44
CA MET A 104 3.65 -27.13 0.97
C MET A 104 3.37 -27.34 2.47
N ASN A 105 3.29 -26.27 3.27
CA ASN A 105 3.13 -26.40 4.73
C ASN A 105 1.77 -25.92 5.27
N ASN A 106 1.00 -25.15 4.51
CA ASN A 106 -0.33 -24.66 4.88
C ASN A 106 -1.08 -24.18 3.64
N TYR A 107 -2.36 -24.55 3.53
CA TYR A 107 -3.22 -24.04 2.47
C TYR A 107 -3.61 -22.59 2.79
N ARG A 108 -3.06 -21.66 2.03
CA ARG A 108 -3.23 -20.21 2.23
C ARG A 108 -3.77 -19.50 0.98
N LEU A 109 -4.40 -20.24 0.09
CA LEU A 109 -4.94 -19.74 -1.16
C LEU A 109 -6.44 -19.45 -0.99
N TYR A 110 -6.81 -18.18 -1.13
CA TYR A 110 -8.18 -17.71 -0.97
C TYR A 110 -8.72 -17.31 -2.33
N PHE A 111 -9.74 -18.05 -2.80
CA PHE A 111 -10.48 -17.72 -4.00
C PHE A 111 -11.69 -16.86 -3.67
N MET A 112 -11.94 -15.86 -4.49
CA MET A 112 -13.08 -14.96 -4.39
C MET A 112 -13.45 -14.42 -5.76
N ASP A 113 -14.51 -13.62 -5.85
CA ASP A 113 -14.80 -12.84 -7.06
C ASP A 113 -13.73 -11.78 -7.30
N ILE A 114 -13.61 -11.32 -8.54
CA ILE A 114 -12.55 -10.40 -8.95
C ILE A 114 -12.64 -9.06 -8.21
N PRO A 115 -13.81 -8.39 -8.10
CA PRO A 115 -13.92 -7.13 -7.36
C PRO A 115 -13.50 -7.25 -5.89
N SER A 116 -13.82 -8.36 -5.24
CA SER A 116 -13.40 -8.63 -3.86
C SER A 116 -11.88 -8.80 -3.74
N ALA A 117 -11.23 -9.44 -4.72
CA ALA A 117 -9.77 -9.59 -4.74
C ALA A 117 -9.07 -8.24 -4.94
N GLU A 118 -9.55 -7.40 -5.87
CA GLU A 118 -9.06 -6.05 -6.09
C GLU A 118 -9.22 -5.20 -4.81
N MET A 119 -10.40 -5.23 -4.17
CA MET A 119 -10.68 -4.49 -2.94
C MET A 119 -9.81 -4.97 -1.77
N THR A 120 -9.55 -6.26 -1.66
CA THR A 120 -8.80 -6.84 -0.53
C THR A 120 -7.41 -6.23 -0.38
N LYS A 121 -6.73 -5.91 -1.49
CA LYS A 121 -5.41 -5.26 -1.46
C LYS A 121 -5.49 -3.87 -0.86
N TYR A 122 -6.42 -3.04 -1.32
CA TYR A 122 -6.62 -1.69 -0.81
C TYR A 122 -7.04 -1.69 0.67
N ALA A 123 -8.00 -2.53 1.02
CA ALA A 123 -8.49 -2.65 2.39
C ALA A 123 -7.36 -3.09 3.36
N ALA A 124 -6.51 -4.03 2.94
CA ALA A 124 -5.37 -4.47 3.75
C ALA A 124 -4.37 -3.33 4.00
N ASN A 125 -3.96 -2.61 2.95
CA ASN A 125 -3.01 -1.50 3.08
C ASN A 125 -3.62 -0.32 3.87
N ALA A 126 -4.89 0.00 3.64
CA ALA A 126 -5.60 1.03 4.39
C ALA A 126 -5.73 0.68 5.88
N MET A 127 -6.00 -0.59 6.23
CA MET A 127 -6.02 -1.04 7.63
C MET A 127 -4.65 -0.89 8.29
N LEU A 128 -3.57 -1.24 7.61
CA LEU A 128 -2.22 -1.09 8.16
C LEU A 128 -1.85 0.38 8.36
N ALA A 129 -2.18 1.26 7.40
CA ALA A 129 -2.01 2.70 7.52
C ALA A 129 -2.84 3.29 8.67
N THR A 130 -4.08 2.82 8.84
CA THR A 130 -4.97 3.20 9.95
C THR A 130 -4.33 2.89 11.30
N ARG A 131 -3.75 1.70 11.46
CA ARG A 131 -3.09 1.30 12.71
C ARG A 131 -1.90 2.21 13.05
N ILE A 132 -1.11 2.59 12.05
CA ILE A 132 0.03 3.50 12.23
C ILE A 132 -0.47 4.90 12.63
N SER A 133 -1.42 5.47 11.89
CA SER A 133 -1.97 6.80 12.19
C SER A 133 -2.67 6.83 13.54
N PHE A 134 -3.45 5.81 13.89
CA PHE A 134 -4.06 5.68 15.21
C PHE A 134 -3.03 5.70 16.33
N MET A 135 -1.94 4.93 16.19
CA MET A 135 -0.89 4.91 17.22
C MET A 135 -0.10 6.21 17.28
N ASN A 136 0.04 6.93 16.17
CA ASN A 136 0.64 8.25 16.16
C ASN A 136 -0.23 9.28 16.90
N ASP A 137 -1.54 9.27 16.71
CA ASP A 137 -2.46 10.13 17.48
C ASP A 137 -2.43 9.79 18.97
N ILE A 138 -2.43 8.51 19.34
CA ILE A 138 -2.29 8.06 20.74
C ILE A 138 -0.95 8.52 21.33
N ALA A 139 0.16 8.42 20.57
CA ALA A 139 1.47 8.86 21.04
C ALA A 139 1.50 10.36 21.34
N ASN A 140 0.92 11.17 20.45
CA ASN A 140 0.84 12.61 20.66
C ASN A 140 -0.01 12.97 21.87
N LEU A 141 -1.11 12.25 22.11
CA LEU A 141 -1.90 12.43 23.33
C LEU A 141 -1.14 11.98 24.58
N CYS A 142 -0.42 10.86 24.52
CA CYS A 142 0.43 10.38 25.62
C CYS A 142 1.45 11.44 26.07
N ASP A 143 2.07 12.14 25.12
CA ASP A 143 3.01 13.22 25.42
C ASP A 143 2.36 14.36 26.22
N LEU A 144 1.09 14.67 25.92
CA LEU A 144 0.34 15.74 26.59
C LEU A 144 -0.13 15.35 28.00
N VAL A 145 -0.52 14.09 28.20
CA VAL A 145 -1.07 13.60 29.47
C VAL A 145 -0.03 12.92 30.38
N GLY A 146 1.23 12.84 29.92
CA GLY A 146 2.31 12.20 30.67
C GLY A 146 2.26 10.67 30.70
N ALA A 147 1.56 10.04 29.72
CA ALA A 147 1.51 8.59 29.58
C ALA A 147 2.70 8.07 28.74
N ASN A 148 3.10 6.82 28.99
CA ASN A 148 4.13 6.15 28.19
C ASN A 148 3.48 5.35 27.05
N VAL A 149 3.65 5.80 25.82
CA VAL A 149 3.06 5.16 24.64
C VAL A 149 3.52 3.72 24.41
N ASP A 150 4.76 3.38 24.81
CA ASP A 150 5.24 1.99 24.69
C ASP A 150 4.51 1.04 25.65
N MET A 151 4.14 1.52 26.82
CA MET A 151 3.32 0.74 27.77
C MET A 151 1.89 0.61 27.25
N VAL A 152 1.31 1.68 26.71
CA VAL A 152 -0.01 1.65 26.07
C VAL A 152 -0.01 0.66 24.90
N ARG A 153 0.99 0.74 24.02
CA ARG A 153 1.16 -0.17 22.87
C ARG A 153 1.25 -1.63 23.30
N LYS A 154 2.05 -1.93 24.33
CA LYS A 154 2.17 -3.29 24.88
C LYS A 154 0.84 -3.76 25.47
N GLY A 155 0.16 -2.90 26.21
CA GLY A 155 -1.14 -3.21 26.82
C GLY A 155 -2.21 -3.58 25.81
N ILE A 156 -2.45 -2.72 24.80
CA ILE A 156 -3.45 -2.97 23.77
C ILE A 156 -3.04 -4.11 22.84
N GLY A 157 -1.73 -4.23 22.54
CA GLY A 157 -1.21 -5.27 21.66
C GLY A 157 -1.24 -6.69 22.24
N ALA A 158 -1.41 -6.82 23.56
CA ALA A 158 -1.59 -8.10 24.25
C ALA A 158 -2.99 -8.69 24.03
N ASP A 159 -3.98 -7.88 23.67
CA ASP A 159 -5.29 -8.36 23.27
C ASP A 159 -5.19 -9.08 21.91
N THR A 160 -5.55 -10.36 21.86
CA THR A 160 -5.48 -11.20 20.65
C THR A 160 -6.35 -10.68 19.51
N ARG A 161 -7.41 -9.92 19.81
CA ARG A 161 -8.28 -9.28 18.80
C ARG A 161 -7.59 -8.12 18.10
N ILE A 162 -6.59 -7.50 18.76
CA ILE A 162 -5.80 -6.39 18.25
C ILE A 162 -4.47 -6.88 17.69
N GLY A 163 -3.70 -7.61 18.49
CA GLY A 163 -2.34 -8.05 18.17
C GLY A 163 -1.32 -6.90 18.10
N SER A 164 -0.05 -7.22 18.16
CA SER A 164 1.06 -6.25 18.31
C SER A 164 1.59 -5.63 17.01
N LYS A 165 1.19 -6.14 15.85
CA LYS A 165 1.72 -5.70 14.54
C LYS A 165 1.19 -4.32 14.16
N PHE A 166 2.06 -3.46 13.57
CA PHE A 166 1.72 -2.12 13.10
C PHE A 166 1.17 -1.15 14.17
N LEU A 167 1.60 -1.34 15.43
CA LEU A 167 1.26 -0.45 16.56
C LEU A 167 2.45 0.41 16.99
N TYR A 168 3.44 0.63 16.15
CA TYR A 168 4.61 1.42 16.48
C TYR A 168 4.42 2.87 16.02
N PRO A 169 4.38 3.86 16.93
CA PRO A 169 4.34 5.26 16.54
C PRO A 169 5.69 5.71 15.98
N GLY A 170 5.65 6.73 15.12
CA GLY A 170 6.83 7.33 14.51
C GLY A 170 6.49 8.66 13.84
N CYS A 171 7.30 9.09 12.89
CA CYS A 171 7.12 10.34 12.16
C CYS A 171 6.17 10.25 10.96
N GLY A 172 5.31 9.26 10.92
CA GLY A 172 4.40 8.99 9.81
C GLY A 172 4.87 7.86 8.90
N TYR A 173 4.00 7.42 8.00
CA TYR A 173 4.33 6.45 6.97
C TYR A 173 4.59 7.14 5.63
N GLY A 174 5.41 6.49 4.80
CA GLY A 174 5.72 6.86 3.42
C GLY A 174 5.81 5.63 2.54
N GLY A 175 6.66 5.70 1.54
CA GLY A 175 6.86 4.64 0.54
C GLY A 175 5.85 4.69 -0.59
N SER A 176 6.04 3.82 -1.56
CA SER A 176 5.25 3.77 -2.80
C SER A 176 3.84 3.19 -2.64
N CYS A 177 3.54 2.50 -1.53
CA CYS A 177 2.31 1.73 -1.38
C CYS A 177 1.25 2.46 -0.53
N PHE A 178 1.51 2.70 0.77
CA PHE A 178 0.49 3.22 1.67
C PHE A 178 -0.08 4.57 1.23
N PRO A 179 0.73 5.61 0.93
CA PRO A 179 0.16 6.89 0.52
C PRO A 179 -0.69 6.78 -0.74
N LYS A 180 -0.19 6.07 -1.74
CA LYS A 180 -0.89 5.87 -3.01
C LYS A 180 -2.20 5.09 -2.83
N ASP A 181 -2.17 3.98 -2.09
CA ASP A 181 -3.33 3.08 -1.97
C ASP A 181 -4.42 3.69 -1.08
N VAL A 182 -4.06 4.42 -0.02
CA VAL A 182 -5.00 5.18 0.83
C VAL A 182 -5.71 6.26 0.01
N LYS A 183 -4.95 7.07 -0.75
CA LYS A 183 -5.50 8.11 -1.63
C LYS A 183 -6.40 7.52 -2.72
N ALA A 184 -5.96 6.44 -3.38
CA ALA A 184 -6.74 5.78 -4.42
C ALA A 184 -8.04 5.18 -3.89
N LEU A 185 -8.03 4.59 -2.69
CA LEU A 185 -9.23 4.05 -2.06
C LEU A 185 -10.25 5.15 -1.72
N ALA A 186 -9.79 6.25 -1.11
CA ALA A 186 -10.65 7.40 -0.81
C ALA A 186 -11.24 8.01 -2.09
N ARG A 187 -10.45 8.11 -3.16
CA ARG A 187 -10.93 8.59 -4.46
C ARG A 187 -11.97 7.66 -5.07
N THR A 188 -11.67 6.36 -5.13
CA THR A 188 -12.63 5.38 -5.63
C THR A 188 -13.97 5.51 -4.90
N ALA A 189 -13.97 5.65 -3.58
CA ALA A 189 -15.20 5.85 -2.82
C ALA A 189 -15.97 7.10 -3.28
N ARG A 190 -15.29 8.22 -3.49
CA ARG A 190 -15.92 9.47 -3.97
C ARG A 190 -16.51 9.32 -5.38
N GLU A 191 -15.88 8.56 -6.27
CA GLU A 191 -16.40 8.26 -7.61
C GLU A 191 -17.76 7.51 -7.55
N TYR A 192 -17.98 6.74 -6.47
CA TYR A 192 -19.24 6.07 -6.17
C TYR A 192 -20.14 6.88 -5.22
N GLY A 193 -19.87 8.16 -4.98
CA GLY A 193 -20.69 9.02 -4.11
C GLY A 193 -20.57 8.70 -2.61
N TYR A 194 -19.51 7.99 -2.19
CA TYR A 194 -19.31 7.60 -0.80
C TYR A 194 -18.08 8.28 -0.19
N THR A 195 -18.21 8.80 1.03
CA THR A 195 -17.12 9.40 1.79
C THR A 195 -16.55 8.41 2.81
N MET A 196 -15.30 8.04 2.66
CA MET A 196 -14.58 7.15 3.60
C MET A 196 -13.95 7.97 4.74
N GLY A 197 -14.76 8.46 5.67
CA GLY A 197 -14.31 9.37 6.74
C GLY A 197 -13.13 8.84 7.56
N VAL A 198 -13.07 7.53 7.84
CA VAL A 198 -11.92 6.92 8.54
C VAL A 198 -10.64 7.07 7.72
N ILE A 199 -10.69 6.81 6.43
CA ILE A 199 -9.50 6.85 5.56
C ILE A 199 -9.03 8.29 5.33
N GLU A 200 -9.95 9.23 5.18
CA GLU A 200 -9.62 10.66 5.11
C GLU A 200 -8.97 11.18 6.40
N ALA A 201 -9.46 10.74 7.56
CA ALA A 201 -8.84 11.05 8.84
C ALA A 201 -7.43 10.44 8.97
N VAL A 202 -7.23 9.20 8.52
CA VAL A 202 -5.92 8.52 8.52
C VAL A 202 -4.89 9.30 7.71
N GLU A 203 -5.26 9.78 6.52
CA GLU A 203 -4.40 10.60 5.68
C GLU A 203 -4.07 11.95 6.35
N ALA A 204 -5.08 12.64 6.88
CA ALA A 204 -4.88 13.91 7.58
C ALA A 204 -3.99 13.77 8.82
N VAL A 205 -4.12 12.69 9.58
CA VAL A 205 -3.23 12.38 10.72
C VAL A 205 -1.81 12.15 10.24
N ASN A 206 -1.62 11.37 9.18
CA ASN A 206 -0.29 11.07 8.65
C ASN A 206 0.45 12.32 8.16
N GLU A 207 -0.22 13.21 7.45
CA GLU A 207 0.39 14.46 6.98
C GLU A 207 0.84 15.34 8.15
N ARG A 208 0.00 15.53 9.18
CA ARG A 208 0.39 16.26 10.39
C ARG A 208 1.56 15.59 11.12
N GLN A 209 1.60 14.27 11.11
CA GLN A 209 2.63 13.50 11.82
C GLN A 209 4.02 13.67 11.21
N LYS A 210 4.13 13.89 9.90
CA LYS A 210 5.43 14.15 9.24
C LYS A 210 6.12 15.41 9.76
N GLU A 211 5.37 16.36 10.33
CA GLU A 211 5.92 17.62 10.87
C GLU A 211 6.24 17.56 12.38
N ILE A 212 5.79 16.51 13.08
CA ILE A 212 5.83 16.45 14.56
C ILE A 212 7.25 16.56 15.12
N VAL A 213 8.24 16.00 14.42
CA VAL A 213 9.66 16.01 14.87
C VAL A 213 10.20 17.44 14.87
N VAL A 214 9.90 18.21 13.81
CA VAL A 214 10.36 19.60 13.70
C VAL A 214 9.69 20.47 14.77
N LYS A 215 8.39 20.28 15.01
CA LYS A 215 7.67 20.97 16.09
C LYS A 215 8.29 20.67 17.45
N LYS A 216 8.56 19.42 17.79
CA LYS A 216 9.21 19.04 19.05
C LYS A 216 10.62 19.63 19.20
N LEU A 217 11.37 19.76 18.10
CA LEU A 217 12.67 20.41 18.09
C LEU A 217 12.53 21.92 18.39
N GLN A 218 11.55 22.59 17.76
CA GLN A 218 11.27 24.00 18.03
C GLN A 218 10.83 24.24 19.46
N ASP A 219 9.93 23.42 19.98
CA ASP A 219 9.46 23.52 21.38
C ASP A 219 10.62 23.35 22.38
N LYS A 220 11.60 22.49 22.08
CA LYS A 220 12.73 22.19 22.97
C LYS A 220 13.91 23.17 22.80
N LEU A 221 14.20 23.59 21.59
CA LEU A 221 15.41 24.36 21.25
C LEU A 221 15.13 25.84 20.99
N GLY A 222 13.87 26.25 20.89
CA GLY A 222 13.45 27.56 20.44
C GLY A 222 13.68 27.73 18.93
N THR A 223 14.27 28.85 18.53
CA THR A 223 14.60 29.06 17.10
C THR A 223 15.59 28.02 16.58
N LEU A 224 15.34 27.51 15.40
CA LEU A 224 16.25 26.60 14.69
C LEU A 224 17.20 27.36 13.73
N ARG A 225 17.02 28.66 13.55
CA ARG A 225 17.86 29.46 12.68
C ARG A 225 19.32 29.37 13.09
N GLY A 226 20.20 29.02 12.15
CA GLY A 226 21.63 28.87 12.36
C GLY A 226 22.05 27.61 13.13
N LYS A 227 21.13 26.76 13.51
CA LYS A 227 21.46 25.44 14.10
C LYS A 227 21.72 24.40 13.02
N THR A 228 22.63 23.46 13.29
CA THR A 228 22.86 22.30 12.44
C THR A 228 22.17 21.08 13.05
N ILE A 229 21.28 20.46 12.27
CA ILE A 229 20.54 19.27 12.66
C ILE A 229 21.06 18.08 11.84
N ALA A 230 21.42 16.99 12.52
CA ALA A 230 21.76 15.73 11.87
C ALA A 230 20.52 14.85 11.73
N LEU A 231 20.25 14.37 10.53
CA LEU A 231 19.18 13.43 10.24
C LEU A 231 19.76 12.09 9.82
N TRP A 232 19.41 11.03 10.53
CA TRP A 232 19.84 9.68 10.25
C TRP A 232 18.67 8.84 9.71
N GLY A 233 18.86 8.31 8.49
CA GLY A 233 17.85 7.61 7.73
C GLY A 233 17.03 8.56 6.85
N LEU A 234 17.01 8.26 5.56
CA LEU A 234 16.27 9.02 4.54
C LEU A 234 15.16 8.20 3.92
N ALA A 235 15.38 6.88 3.81
CA ALA A 235 14.38 5.96 3.30
C ALA A 235 13.15 5.89 4.21
N PHE A 236 12.01 5.53 3.63
CA PHE A 236 10.74 5.49 4.39
C PHE A 236 10.69 4.38 5.46
N LYS A 237 11.57 3.39 5.37
CA LYS A 237 11.74 2.28 6.34
C LYS A 237 13.11 1.65 6.20
N PRO A 238 13.54 0.78 7.17
CA PRO A 238 14.77 -0.02 7.04
C PRO A 238 14.76 -0.99 5.85
N GLU A 239 15.96 -1.38 5.40
CA GLU A 239 16.21 -2.41 4.36
C GLU A 239 15.73 -2.02 2.95
N THR A 240 15.68 -0.72 2.65
CA THR A 240 15.38 -0.18 1.32
C THR A 240 16.00 1.20 1.15
N ASP A 241 16.27 1.60 -0.08
CA ASP A 241 16.69 2.95 -0.49
C ASP A 241 15.50 3.81 -0.96
N ASP A 242 14.26 3.31 -0.89
CA ASP A 242 13.08 4.02 -1.37
C ASP A 242 12.75 5.24 -0.49
N MET A 243 12.88 6.42 -1.10
CA MET A 243 12.60 7.72 -0.48
C MET A 243 11.23 8.30 -0.88
N ARG A 244 10.44 7.60 -1.70
CA ARG A 244 9.14 8.10 -2.16
C ARG A 244 8.21 8.36 -0.97
N GLU A 245 7.65 9.57 -0.90
CA GLU A 245 6.77 9.98 0.21
C GLU A 245 7.38 9.77 1.62
N ALA A 246 8.72 9.64 1.71
CA ALA A 246 9.39 9.43 2.98
C ALA A 246 9.19 10.64 3.92
N PRO A 247 8.83 10.42 5.19
CA PRO A 247 8.71 11.50 6.18
C PRO A 247 9.98 12.34 6.31
N ALA A 248 11.16 11.75 6.07
CA ALA A 248 12.44 12.44 6.10
C ALA A 248 12.50 13.64 5.14
N LEU A 249 11.86 13.55 3.96
CA LEU A 249 11.82 14.65 3.00
C LEU A 249 11.07 15.86 3.57
N VAL A 250 9.90 15.62 4.19
CA VAL A 250 9.11 16.68 4.85
C VAL A 250 9.87 17.29 6.01
N VAL A 251 10.52 16.45 6.83
CA VAL A 251 11.34 16.93 7.95
C VAL A 251 12.48 17.81 7.48
N ILE A 252 13.20 17.42 6.41
CA ILE A 252 14.28 18.24 5.83
C ILE A 252 13.74 19.58 5.34
N GLU A 253 12.67 19.56 4.57
CA GLU A 253 12.03 20.78 4.05
C GLU A 253 11.67 21.73 5.20
N LYS A 254 10.98 21.25 6.23
CA LYS A 254 10.56 22.06 7.37
C LYS A 254 11.72 22.57 8.23
N LEU A 255 12.81 21.82 8.35
CA LEU A 255 14.03 22.26 9.03
C LEU A 255 14.71 23.40 8.26
N LEU A 256 14.80 23.30 6.92
CA LEU A 256 15.36 24.35 6.06
C LEU A 256 14.50 25.60 6.09
N GLU A 257 13.16 25.47 6.01
CA GLU A 257 12.21 26.59 6.17
C GLU A 257 12.39 27.30 7.51
N ALA A 258 12.69 26.56 8.57
CA ALA A 258 12.97 27.12 9.91
C ALA A 258 14.36 27.73 10.04
N GLY A 259 15.15 27.75 8.95
CA GLY A 259 16.49 28.36 8.89
C GLY A 259 17.60 27.50 9.50
N ALA A 260 17.38 26.21 9.69
CA ALA A 260 18.40 25.26 10.11
C ALA A 260 19.29 24.82 8.91
N SER A 261 20.51 24.37 9.22
CA SER A 261 21.34 23.58 8.31
C SER A 261 21.11 22.10 8.58
N VAL A 262 20.98 21.28 7.54
CA VAL A 262 20.72 19.84 7.70
C VAL A 262 21.91 19.04 7.19
N LYS A 263 22.38 18.10 8.00
CA LYS A 263 23.34 17.06 7.60
C LYS A 263 22.63 15.71 7.62
N VAL A 264 22.76 14.95 6.54
CA VAL A 264 22.04 13.69 6.38
C VAL A 264 23.00 12.52 6.27
N TYR A 265 22.55 11.35 6.73
CA TYR A 265 23.23 10.08 6.55
C TYR A 265 22.21 8.97 6.37
N ASP A 266 22.44 8.13 5.35
CA ASP A 266 21.73 6.87 5.14
C ASP A 266 22.78 5.80 4.79
N PRO A 267 22.72 4.59 5.37
CA PRO A 267 23.72 3.54 5.12
C PRO A 267 23.55 2.82 3.77
N VAL A 268 22.48 3.10 3.01
CA VAL A 268 22.16 2.46 1.73
C VAL A 268 22.52 3.36 0.56
#